data_7dc4972596a7df4fa0559b92a543dfb2
#
_entry.id   7dc4972596a7df4fa0559b92a543dfb2
#
_cell.length_a   1.000
_cell.length_b   1.000
_cell.length_c   1.000
_cell.angle_alpha   90.00
_cell.angle_beta   90.00
_cell.angle_gamma   90.00
#
_symmetry.space_group_name_H-M   'P 1'
#
loop_
_entity.id
_entity.type
_entity.pdbx_description
1 polymer ?
#
loop_
_entity_poly.entity_id
_entity_poly.type
_entity_poly.pdbx_seq_one_letter_code
_entity_poly.pdbx_strand_id
1 'polypeptide(L)'
;MNAHPRLLTLLGLALALASFSIPYSARAELVRIYVTNSAGDSVHVIDPATNKVVQVFKGSEAMHGIGFAPDGSRVYVSNEHDRTLDVFNREDGMLIKQVKLSDRPNNIAVAKDGRIVVGIARGHGALDIVDPKTLELHATILVNGRLHNVYVTRDSKYVITGSIANKVITVIDLDKEQIAWEVKLDKGVRPMTIESNPDGSPKRIFAQLSDLNGFAVVDFAARKEIARISLPKTTATFETDPARDTSPSHGIGVSPDGKTLWVTSIPNNSVFVYSLVDLKQLGEVALPVLKIPGREQISSVPNWVTFTPDGKTIYISNAAMRSVTAIDTASMTVKAVVPVGEVPKRINTLVMN
;
A
#
# COMPACT_ATOMS: atom_id res chain seq x y z
N MET A 1 89.25 -46.09 1.59
CA MET A 1 88.18 -46.35 0.60
C MET A 1 86.99 -45.61 1.06
N ASN A 2 86.79 -44.42 0.50
CA ASN A 2 85.80 -43.45 0.97
C ASN A 2 84.58 -43.48 0.02
N ALA A 3 83.36 -43.73 0.57
CA ALA A 3 82.09 -43.64 -0.17
C ALA A 3 81.41 -42.37 0.24
N HIS A 4 81.14 -41.46 -0.71
CA HIS A 4 80.33 -40.26 -0.53
C HIS A 4 78.82 -40.56 -0.79
N PRO A 5 77.90 -40.09 0.04
CA PRO A 5 76.47 -40.13 -0.30
C PRO A 5 76.08 -38.91 -1.14
N ARG A 6 75.38 -39.16 -2.21
CA ARG A 6 74.75 -38.14 -3.07
C ARG A 6 73.48 -37.62 -2.42
N LEU A 7 73.37 -36.28 -2.22
CA LEU A 7 72.19 -35.54 -1.77
C LEU A 7 71.27 -35.36 -2.98
N LEU A 8 70.03 -35.91 -2.91
CA LEU A 8 68.98 -35.64 -3.85
C LEU A 8 68.14 -34.41 -3.32
N THR A 9 68.22 -33.33 -4.06
CA THR A 9 67.40 -32.13 -3.83
C THR A 9 66.05 -32.32 -4.53
N LEU A 10 64.98 -32.49 -3.75
CA LEU A 10 63.57 -32.44 -4.24
C LEU A 10 63.14 -30.99 -4.34
N LEU A 11 62.89 -30.49 -5.59
CA LEU A 11 62.26 -29.23 -5.87
C LEU A 11 60.73 -29.41 -5.74
N GLY A 12 60.16 -28.90 -4.67
CA GLY A 12 58.70 -28.84 -4.51
C GLY A 12 58.09 -27.66 -5.30
N LEU A 13 57.34 -28.00 -6.33
CA LEU A 13 56.55 -27.01 -7.10
C LEU A 13 55.26 -26.68 -6.34
N ALA A 14 55.20 -25.52 -5.69
CA ALA A 14 53.99 -25.01 -5.05
C ALA A 14 53.07 -24.39 -6.12
N LEU A 15 51.96 -25.06 -6.49
CA LEU A 15 50.87 -24.49 -7.30
C LEU A 15 50.04 -23.55 -6.44
N ALA A 16 50.20 -22.25 -6.62
CA ALA A 16 49.29 -21.25 -6.03
C ALA A 16 47.99 -21.27 -6.82
N LEU A 17 46.91 -21.84 -6.24
CA LEU A 17 45.53 -21.70 -6.72
C LEU A 17 45.05 -20.28 -6.40
N ALA A 18 45.09 -19.39 -7.39
CA ALA A 18 44.42 -18.09 -7.32
C ALA A 18 42.89 -18.29 -7.39
N SER A 19 42.23 -18.21 -6.27
CA SER A 19 40.77 -18.19 -6.20
C SER A 19 40.24 -16.86 -6.78
N PHE A 20 39.82 -16.87 -8.02
CA PHE A 20 39.06 -15.77 -8.59
C PHE A 20 37.64 -15.76 -7.94
N SER A 21 37.46 -14.97 -6.92
CA SER A 21 36.11 -14.60 -6.45
C SER A 21 35.52 -13.67 -7.48
N ILE A 22 34.60 -14.21 -8.31
CA ILE A 22 33.75 -13.40 -9.16
C ILE A 22 32.85 -12.60 -8.19
N PRO A 23 32.87 -11.24 -8.22
CA PRO A 23 32.01 -10.50 -7.37
C PRO A 23 30.56 -10.84 -7.77
N TYR A 24 29.80 -11.40 -6.84
CA TYR A 24 28.36 -11.58 -6.99
C TYR A 24 27.75 -10.18 -7.09
N SER A 25 27.46 -9.73 -8.32
CA SER A 25 26.76 -8.46 -8.53
C SER A 25 25.40 -8.63 -7.89
N ALA A 26 25.20 -8.02 -6.73
CA ALA A 26 23.88 -7.93 -6.12
C ALA A 26 22.96 -7.28 -7.18
N ARG A 27 21.98 -8.05 -7.65
CA ARG A 27 20.98 -7.54 -8.58
C ARG A 27 20.29 -6.37 -7.87
N ALA A 28 20.33 -5.19 -8.46
CA ALA A 28 19.71 -4.02 -7.87
C ALA A 28 18.21 -4.31 -7.67
N GLU A 29 17.74 -4.06 -6.45
CA GLU A 29 16.34 -4.20 -6.09
C GLU A 29 15.47 -3.39 -7.06
N LEU A 30 14.54 -4.04 -7.75
CA LEU A 30 13.65 -3.36 -8.67
C LEU A 30 12.41 -2.87 -7.92
N VAL A 31 12.26 -1.56 -7.79
CA VAL A 31 11.11 -0.91 -7.16
C VAL A 31 10.19 -0.34 -8.22
N ARG A 32 8.88 -0.57 -8.09
CA ARG A 32 7.85 0.00 -8.95
C ARG A 32 6.65 0.47 -8.12
N ILE A 33 6.12 1.62 -8.49
CA ILE A 33 4.92 2.20 -7.87
C ILE A 33 3.75 1.99 -8.83
N TYR A 34 2.75 1.27 -8.38
CA TYR A 34 1.55 0.97 -9.15
C TYR A 34 0.39 1.83 -8.69
N VAL A 35 -0.35 2.42 -9.60
CA VAL A 35 -1.54 3.23 -9.31
C VAL A 35 -2.72 2.79 -10.16
N THR A 36 -3.85 2.48 -9.52
CA THR A 36 -5.11 2.18 -10.20
C THR A 36 -5.83 3.47 -10.52
N ASN A 37 -6.29 3.61 -11.77
CA ASN A 37 -7.07 4.74 -12.26
C ASN A 37 -8.53 4.31 -12.39
N SER A 38 -9.33 4.57 -11.34
CA SER A 38 -10.66 3.97 -11.16
C SER A 38 -11.73 4.42 -12.17
N ALA A 39 -11.51 5.50 -12.89
CA ALA A 39 -12.36 5.94 -14.00
C ALA A 39 -11.65 5.88 -15.36
N GLY A 40 -10.40 5.39 -15.40
CA GLY A 40 -9.57 5.38 -16.60
C GLY A 40 -9.18 3.97 -17.05
N ASP A 41 -9.76 2.94 -16.47
CA ASP A 41 -9.61 1.52 -16.85
C ASP A 41 -8.17 1.10 -17.11
N SER A 42 -7.26 1.55 -16.25
CA SER A 42 -5.83 1.32 -16.37
C SER A 42 -5.10 1.29 -15.04
N VAL A 43 -4.00 0.53 -15.00
CA VAL A 43 -2.98 0.64 -13.94
C VAL A 43 -1.74 1.25 -14.55
N HIS A 44 -1.27 2.37 -13.99
CA HIS A 44 -0.01 2.98 -14.39
C HIS A 44 1.10 2.54 -13.43
N VAL A 45 2.26 2.20 -13.99
CA VAL A 45 3.45 1.78 -13.27
C VAL A 45 4.51 2.87 -13.37
N ILE A 46 4.92 3.40 -12.23
CA ILE A 46 5.90 4.49 -12.14
C ILE A 46 7.24 3.90 -11.68
N ASP A 47 8.31 4.29 -12.34
CA ASP A 47 9.68 4.05 -11.90
C ASP A 47 10.10 5.16 -10.92
N PRO A 48 10.36 4.86 -9.63
CA PRO A 48 10.74 5.87 -8.65
C PRO A 48 12.12 6.50 -8.90
N ALA A 49 13.01 5.85 -9.66
CA ALA A 49 14.30 6.43 -10.02
C ALA A 49 14.17 7.61 -10.98
N THR A 50 13.17 7.57 -11.86
CA THR A 50 12.95 8.59 -12.90
C THR A 50 11.68 9.42 -12.69
N ASN A 51 10.77 8.97 -11.82
CA ASN A 51 9.43 9.52 -11.64
C ASN A 51 8.64 9.59 -12.97
N LYS A 52 8.75 8.54 -13.79
CA LYS A 52 8.03 8.41 -15.06
C LYS A 52 7.19 7.15 -15.09
N VAL A 53 6.06 7.20 -15.80
CA VAL A 53 5.29 6.01 -16.13
C VAL A 53 6.08 5.18 -17.13
N VAL A 54 6.33 3.92 -16.79
CA VAL A 54 7.14 2.98 -17.60
C VAL A 54 6.32 1.82 -18.17
N GLN A 55 5.11 1.59 -17.63
CA GLN A 55 4.21 0.54 -18.12
C GLN A 55 2.76 0.92 -17.81
N VAL A 56 1.81 0.44 -18.63
CA VAL A 56 0.38 0.63 -18.44
C VAL A 56 -0.33 -0.68 -18.66
N PHE A 57 -1.10 -1.14 -17.66
CA PHE A 57 -1.97 -2.29 -17.77
C PHE A 57 -3.37 -1.83 -18.17
N LYS A 58 -4.04 -2.61 -19.03
CA LYS A 58 -5.40 -2.39 -19.52
C LYS A 58 -6.20 -3.68 -19.46
N GLY A 59 -7.51 -3.61 -19.70
CA GLY A 59 -8.36 -4.81 -19.80
C GLY A 59 -9.05 -5.18 -18.49
N SER A 60 -9.21 -4.23 -17.58
CA SER A 60 -10.06 -4.32 -16.40
C SER A 60 -10.81 -3.00 -16.23
N GLU A 61 -12.01 -3.03 -15.69
CA GLU A 61 -12.87 -1.86 -15.55
C GLU A 61 -13.12 -1.52 -14.09
N ALA A 62 -13.31 -0.22 -13.80
CA ALA A 62 -13.56 0.30 -12.45
C ALA A 62 -12.55 -0.26 -11.42
N MET A 63 -11.28 -0.26 -11.79
CA MET A 63 -10.18 -0.76 -10.98
C MET A 63 -10.05 -0.02 -9.66
N HIS A 64 -9.93 -0.74 -8.56
CA HIS A 64 -9.82 -0.11 -7.24
C HIS A 64 -8.61 -0.60 -6.44
N GLY A 65 -8.67 -1.81 -5.87
CA GLY A 65 -7.58 -2.38 -5.08
C GLY A 65 -6.43 -2.89 -5.95
N ILE A 66 -5.21 -2.90 -5.41
CA ILE A 66 -4.03 -3.45 -6.07
C ILE A 66 -3.13 -4.17 -5.06
N GLY A 67 -2.66 -5.35 -5.44
CA GLY A 67 -1.75 -6.19 -4.66
C GLY A 67 -0.81 -6.98 -5.58
N PHE A 68 0.15 -7.68 -4.99
CA PHE A 68 1.20 -8.38 -5.72
C PHE A 68 1.43 -9.77 -5.16
N ALA A 69 1.77 -10.72 -6.02
CA ALA A 69 2.30 -12.00 -5.57
C ALA A 69 3.63 -11.78 -4.81
N PRO A 70 3.92 -12.58 -3.77
CA PRO A 70 5.16 -12.40 -2.99
C PRO A 70 6.45 -12.53 -3.81
N ASP A 71 6.41 -13.30 -4.90
CA ASP A 71 7.52 -13.44 -5.85
C ASP A 71 7.59 -12.33 -6.91
N GLY A 72 6.64 -11.39 -6.88
CA GLY A 72 6.54 -10.29 -7.84
C GLY A 72 6.10 -10.70 -9.25
N SER A 73 5.71 -11.94 -9.49
CA SER A 73 5.34 -12.44 -10.84
C SER A 73 3.97 -11.95 -11.32
N ARG A 74 3.06 -11.65 -10.39
CA ARG A 74 1.67 -11.31 -10.69
C ARG A 74 1.24 -10.02 -10.01
N VAL A 75 0.34 -9.31 -10.69
CA VAL A 75 -0.37 -8.14 -10.17
C VAL A 75 -1.85 -8.48 -10.04
N TYR A 76 -2.40 -8.23 -8.87
CA TYR A 76 -3.81 -8.46 -8.56
C TYR A 76 -4.54 -7.13 -8.51
N VAL A 77 -5.67 -7.05 -9.21
CA VAL A 77 -6.50 -5.83 -9.28
C VAL A 77 -7.95 -6.19 -8.99
N SER A 78 -8.60 -5.44 -8.11
CA SER A 78 -10.05 -5.60 -7.93
C SER A 78 -10.80 -4.88 -9.04
N ASN A 79 -11.66 -5.60 -9.72
CA ASN A 79 -12.57 -5.12 -10.76
C ASN A 79 -13.97 -5.00 -10.17
N GLU A 80 -14.40 -3.76 -9.93
CA GLU A 80 -15.70 -3.51 -9.32
C GLU A 80 -16.86 -3.73 -10.29
N HIS A 81 -16.64 -3.58 -11.60
CA HIS A 81 -17.65 -3.77 -12.63
C HIS A 81 -18.02 -5.25 -12.78
N ASP A 82 -17.04 -6.11 -13.01
CA ASP A 82 -17.23 -7.54 -13.26
C ASP A 82 -17.36 -8.38 -12.00
N ARG A 83 -17.06 -7.79 -10.83
CA ARG A 83 -17.01 -8.48 -9.53
C ARG A 83 -15.95 -9.59 -9.52
N THR A 84 -14.76 -9.25 -10.00
CA THR A 84 -13.65 -10.18 -10.12
C THR A 84 -12.39 -9.64 -9.41
N LEU A 85 -11.51 -10.58 -9.09
CA LEU A 85 -10.10 -10.33 -8.91
C LEU A 85 -9.42 -10.61 -10.26
N ASP A 86 -8.92 -9.57 -10.88
CA ASP A 86 -8.20 -9.67 -12.14
C ASP A 86 -6.72 -9.90 -11.87
N VAL A 87 -6.17 -10.96 -12.46
CA VAL A 87 -4.80 -11.41 -12.28
C VAL A 87 -4.02 -11.11 -13.56
N PHE A 88 -3.01 -10.28 -13.45
CA PHE A 88 -2.15 -9.89 -14.57
C PHE A 88 -0.75 -10.50 -14.43
N ASN A 89 -0.14 -10.81 -15.54
CA ASN A 89 1.30 -11.03 -15.61
C ASN A 89 1.99 -9.67 -15.42
N ARG A 90 2.91 -9.59 -14.47
CA ARG A 90 3.59 -8.33 -14.16
C ARG A 90 4.50 -7.86 -15.30
N GLU A 91 5.13 -8.77 -16.02
CA GLU A 91 6.18 -8.46 -16.99
C GLU A 91 5.64 -7.78 -18.24
N ASP A 92 4.58 -8.37 -18.81
CA ASP A 92 3.94 -7.86 -20.05
C ASP A 92 2.62 -7.13 -19.82
N GLY A 93 2.04 -7.19 -18.62
CA GLY A 93 0.77 -6.57 -18.27
C GLY A 93 -0.45 -7.27 -18.86
N MET A 94 -0.30 -8.50 -19.35
CA MET A 94 -1.41 -9.28 -19.91
C MET A 94 -2.28 -9.89 -18.81
N LEU A 95 -3.60 -9.87 -19.03
CA LEU A 95 -4.56 -10.51 -18.16
C LEU A 95 -4.41 -12.05 -18.25
N ILE A 96 -4.13 -12.69 -17.11
CA ILE A 96 -4.02 -14.15 -16.99
C ILE A 96 -5.38 -14.78 -16.69
N LYS A 97 -6.10 -14.23 -15.71
CA LYS A 97 -7.36 -14.80 -15.21
C LYS A 97 -8.22 -13.74 -14.54
N GLN A 98 -9.53 -13.89 -14.66
CA GLN A 98 -10.52 -13.19 -13.83
C GLN A 98 -11.13 -14.20 -12.86
N VAL A 99 -10.87 -14.00 -11.57
CA VAL A 99 -11.39 -14.86 -10.49
C VAL A 99 -12.70 -14.29 -10.00
N LYS A 100 -13.79 -15.05 -10.13
CA LYS A 100 -15.10 -14.62 -9.66
C LYS A 100 -15.11 -14.53 -8.14
N LEU A 101 -15.58 -13.40 -7.62
CA LEU A 101 -15.72 -13.13 -6.18
C LEU A 101 -17.19 -13.28 -5.74
N SER A 102 -17.40 -13.30 -4.43
CA SER A 102 -18.74 -13.44 -3.84
C SER A 102 -19.66 -12.25 -4.17
N ASP A 103 -19.09 -11.04 -4.24
CA ASP A 103 -19.78 -9.82 -4.72
C ASP A 103 -18.73 -8.76 -5.11
N ARG A 104 -19.16 -7.51 -5.25
CA ARG A 104 -18.35 -6.36 -5.69
C ARG A 104 -17.19 -6.07 -4.73
N PRO A 105 -15.94 -6.20 -5.19
CA PRO A 105 -14.75 -5.98 -4.38
C PRO A 105 -14.47 -4.48 -4.16
N ASN A 106 -13.58 -4.17 -3.21
CA ASN A 106 -12.97 -2.86 -3.07
C ASN A 106 -11.44 -2.98 -2.98
N ASN A 107 -10.90 -3.39 -1.84
CA ASN A 107 -9.46 -3.47 -1.64
C ASN A 107 -8.95 -4.91 -1.59
N ILE A 108 -7.66 -5.05 -1.85
CA ILE A 108 -6.91 -6.30 -1.84
C ILE A 108 -5.74 -6.17 -0.87
N ALA A 109 -5.42 -7.24 -0.16
CA ALA A 109 -4.15 -7.43 0.49
C ALA A 109 -3.65 -8.86 0.24
N VAL A 110 -2.34 -9.07 0.35
CA VAL A 110 -1.72 -10.38 0.09
C VAL A 110 -0.89 -10.76 1.30
N ALA A 111 -1.07 -11.97 1.78
CA ALA A 111 -0.30 -12.54 2.87
C ALA A 111 1.07 -13.05 2.38
N LYS A 112 2.02 -13.30 3.29
CA LYS A 112 3.35 -13.81 2.94
C LYS A 112 3.34 -15.18 2.25
N ASP A 113 2.35 -16.00 2.55
CA ASP A 113 2.14 -17.30 1.92
C ASP A 113 1.45 -17.22 0.55
N GLY A 114 1.09 -16.00 0.14
CA GLY A 114 0.48 -15.69 -1.14
C GLY A 114 -1.05 -15.69 -1.12
N ARG A 115 -1.74 -16.09 -0.03
CA ARG A 115 -3.20 -15.95 0.06
C ARG A 115 -3.63 -14.53 -0.24
N ILE A 116 -4.60 -14.38 -1.14
CA ILE A 116 -5.10 -13.08 -1.57
C ILE A 116 -6.40 -12.83 -0.84
N VAL A 117 -6.47 -11.77 -0.04
CA VAL A 117 -7.68 -11.39 0.68
C VAL A 117 -8.32 -10.17 0.00
N VAL A 118 -9.61 -10.26 -0.24
CA VAL A 118 -10.38 -9.25 -0.97
C VAL A 118 -11.54 -8.78 -0.12
N GLY A 119 -11.61 -7.48 0.11
CA GLY A 119 -12.73 -6.87 0.85
C GLY A 119 -13.93 -6.67 -0.05
N ILE A 120 -15.08 -7.26 0.31
CA ILE A 120 -16.33 -7.14 -0.42
C ILE A 120 -17.14 -5.95 0.09
N ALA A 121 -17.32 -4.95 -0.78
CA ALA A 121 -17.93 -3.65 -0.44
C ALA A 121 -19.44 -3.59 -0.70
N ARG A 122 -20.02 -4.64 -1.21
CA ARG A 122 -21.47 -4.74 -1.49
C ARG A 122 -22.08 -5.98 -0.84
N GLY A 123 -23.37 -6.18 -1.03
CA GLY A 123 -24.07 -7.29 -0.42
C GLY A 123 -24.08 -7.23 1.11
N HIS A 124 -23.82 -8.35 1.75
CA HIS A 124 -23.82 -8.47 3.21
C HIS A 124 -22.52 -8.03 3.87
N GLY A 125 -21.48 -7.82 3.07
CA GLY A 125 -20.11 -7.60 3.56
C GLY A 125 -19.42 -8.93 3.84
N ALA A 126 -18.25 -9.11 3.21
CA ALA A 126 -17.48 -10.33 3.33
C ALA A 126 -15.98 -10.04 3.12
N LEU A 127 -15.16 -10.95 3.59
CA LEU A 127 -13.79 -11.12 3.19
C LEU A 127 -13.70 -12.38 2.34
N ASP A 128 -13.35 -12.23 1.07
CA ASP A 128 -13.04 -13.35 0.20
C ASP A 128 -11.55 -13.69 0.30
N ILE A 129 -11.24 -14.99 0.34
CA ILE A 129 -9.88 -15.52 0.30
C ILE A 129 -9.72 -16.29 -1.00
N VAL A 130 -8.74 -15.91 -1.81
CA VAL A 130 -8.41 -16.56 -3.08
C VAL A 130 -7.09 -17.32 -2.92
N ASP A 131 -7.10 -18.59 -3.37
CA ASP A 131 -5.91 -19.43 -3.40
C ASP A 131 -4.93 -18.95 -4.48
N PRO A 132 -3.65 -18.64 -4.16
CA PRO A 132 -2.70 -18.09 -5.12
C PRO A 132 -2.23 -19.10 -6.17
N LYS A 133 -2.41 -20.42 -5.95
CA LYS A 133 -1.95 -21.48 -6.85
C LYS A 133 -3.01 -21.83 -7.88
N THR A 134 -4.25 -22.05 -7.43
CA THR A 134 -5.37 -22.41 -8.30
C THR A 134 -6.02 -21.19 -8.92
N LEU A 135 -5.87 -20.01 -8.29
CA LEU A 135 -6.57 -18.77 -8.62
C LEU A 135 -8.09 -19.01 -8.59
N GLU A 136 -8.57 -19.58 -7.50
CA GLU A 136 -9.99 -19.82 -7.26
C GLU A 136 -10.38 -19.28 -5.89
N LEU A 137 -11.65 -18.92 -5.74
CA LEU A 137 -12.21 -18.52 -4.46
C LEU A 137 -12.14 -19.70 -3.50
N HIS A 138 -11.32 -19.58 -2.45
CA HIS A 138 -11.13 -20.60 -1.43
C HIS A 138 -12.20 -20.51 -0.34
N ALA A 139 -12.42 -19.32 0.20
CA ALA A 139 -13.36 -19.10 1.31
C ALA A 139 -13.99 -17.70 1.24
N THR A 140 -15.17 -17.57 1.81
CA THR A 140 -15.87 -16.31 2.04
C THR A 140 -16.25 -16.19 3.50
N ILE A 141 -15.65 -15.24 4.21
CA ILE A 141 -15.92 -14.99 5.63
C ILE A 141 -16.91 -13.83 5.73
N LEU A 142 -18.11 -14.10 6.22
CA LEU A 142 -19.09 -13.05 6.47
C LEU A 142 -18.65 -12.18 7.64
N VAL A 143 -18.77 -10.86 7.47
CA VAL A 143 -18.36 -9.87 8.48
C VAL A 143 -19.47 -8.87 8.75
N ASN A 144 -19.32 -8.10 9.83
CA ASN A 144 -20.31 -7.13 10.24
C ASN A 144 -20.24 -5.85 9.38
N GLY A 145 -20.92 -5.90 8.23
CA GLY A 145 -21.09 -4.78 7.31
C GLY A 145 -20.11 -4.74 6.15
N ARG A 146 -20.44 -3.92 5.19
CA ARG A 146 -19.71 -3.77 3.93
C ARG A 146 -18.29 -3.27 4.17
N LEU A 147 -17.31 -3.97 3.65
CA LEU A 147 -15.91 -3.64 3.83
C LEU A 147 -15.49 -2.51 2.90
N HIS A 148 -14.78 -1.53 3.45
CA HIS A 148 -14.16 -0.47 2.65
C HIS A 148 -12.69 -0.78 2.35
N ASN A 149 -11.97 -1.38 3.31
CA ASN A 149 -10.54 -1.68 3.18
C ASN A 149 -10.21 -3.02 3.83
N VAL A 150 -9.12 -3.63 3.37
CA VAL A 150 -8.52 -4.80 3.98
C VAL A 150 -7.01 -4.61 4.06
N TYR A 151 -6.40 -5.10 5.13
CA TYR A 151 -4.97 -5.08 5.38
C TYR A 151 -4.56 -6.41 6.02
N VAL A 152 -3.45 -6.98 5.57
CA VAL A 152 -2.82 -8.13 6.24
C VAL A 152 -1.74 -7.59 7.17
N THR A 153 -1.68 -8.10 8.39
CA THR A 153 -0.62 -7.75 9.34
C THR A 153 0.74 -8.23 8.85
N ARG A 154 1.81 -7.53 9.24
CA ARG A 154 3.16 -7.83 8.73
C ARG A 154 3.63 -9.24 9.09
N ASP A 155 3.12 -9.85 10.17
CA ASP A 155 3.34 -11.25 10.53
C ASP A 155 2.42 -12.22 9.75
N SER A 156 1.48 -11.72 8.96
CA SER A 156 0.46 -12.46 8.19
C SER A 156 -0.52 -13.28 9.02
N LYS A 157 -0.65 -13.01 10.33
CA LYS A 157 -1.61 -13.74 11.20
C LYS A 157 -3.02 -13.20 11.12
N TYR A 158 -3.18 -11.90 10.87
CA TYR A 158 -4.49 -11.25 10.90
C TYR A 158 -4.78 -10.48 9.63
N VAL A 159 -6.06 -10.44 9.28
CA VAL A 159 -6.64 -9.47 8.35
C VAL A 159 -7.40 -8.44 9.17
N ILE A 160 -7.13 -7.17 8.92
CA ILE A 160 -7.81 -6.04 9.57
C ILE A 160 -8.65 -5.33 8.52
N THR A 161 -9.93 -5.12 8.81
CA THR A 161 -10.85 -4.48 7.89
C THR A 161 -11.77 -3.50 8.61
N GLY A 162 -12.37 -2.58 7.86
CA GLY A 162 -13.25 -1.56 8.40
C GLY A 162 -14.54 -1.41 7.60
N SER A 163 -15.64 -1.13 8.32
CA SER A 163 -16.93 -0.80 7.74
C SER A 163 -17.30 0.65 7.98
N ILE A 164 -17.69 1.36 6.92
CA ILE A 164 -18.19 2.74 7.03
C ILE A 164 -19.57 2.75 7.67
N ALA A 165 -20.48 1.92 7.18
CA ALA A 165 -21.87 1.92 7.62
C ALA A 165 -22.02 1.42 9.06
N ASN A 166 -21.29 0.35 9.41
CA ASN A 166 -21.41 -0.28 10.73
C ASN A 166 -20.43 0.30 11.75
N LYS A 167 -19.50 1.19 11.33
CA LYS A 167 -18.57 1.91 12.21
C LYS A 167 -17.71 0.95 13.04
N VAL A 168 -17.26 -0.13 12.44
CA VAL A 168 -16.55 -1.21 13.10
C VAL A 168 -15.22 -1.51 12.41
N ILE A 169 -14.20 -1.79 13.21
CA ILE A 169 -12.99 -2.48 12.77
C ILE A 169 -13.16 -3.94 13.15
N THR A 170 -13.02 -4.84 12.18
CA THR A 170 -13.06 -6.28 12.36
C THR A 170 -11.67 -6.85 12.12
N VAL A 171 -11.20 -7.66 13.05
CA VAL A 171 -9.93 -8.41 12.95
C VAL A 171 -10.25 -9.89 12.79
N ILE A 172 -9.68 -10.47 11.73
CA ILE A 172 -9.90 -11.86 11.33
C ILE A 172 -8.58 -12.60 11.50
N ASP A 173 -8.62 -13.75 12.20
CA ASP A 173 -7.52 -14.71 12.26
C ASP A 173 -7.44 -15.43 10.92
N LEU A 174 -6.36 -15.20 10.17
CA LEU A 174 -6.25 -15.68 8.79
C LEU A 174 -6.05 -17.19 8.70
N ASP A 175 -5.44 -17.81 9.71
CA ASP A 175 -5.24 -19.26 9.70
C ASP A 175 -6.49 -20.03 10.14
N LYS A 176 -7.29 -19.43 11.02
CA LYS A 176 -8.57 -20.01 11.45
C LYS A 176 -9.74 -19.61 10.55
N GLU A 177 -9.54 -18.63 9.68
CA GLU A 177 -10.57 -18.04 8.81
C GLU A 177 -11.82 -17.59 9.59
N GLN A 178 -11.60 -16.98 10.75
CA GLN A 178 -12.64 -16.57 11.67
C GLN A 178 -12.40 -15.18 12.23
N ILE A 179 -13.49 -14.49 12.58
CA ILE A 179 -13.42 -13.22 13.30
C ILE A 179 -12.75 -13.48 14.66
N ALA A 180 -11.62 -12.82 14.91
CA ALA A 180 -10.91 -12.88 16.18
C ALA A 180 -11.52 -11.89 17.19
N TRP A 181 -11.81 -10.66 16.76
CA TRP A 181 -12.47 -9.64 17.56
C TRP A 181 -12.91 -8.44 16.70
N GLU A 182 -13.75 -7.61 17.27
CA GLU A 182 -14.25 -6.37 16.69
C GLU A 182 -14.14 -5.21 17.68
N VAL A 183 -13.97 -3.99 17.16
CA VAL A 183 -14.10 -2.76 17.93
C VAL A 183 -15.01 -1.79 17.20
N LYS A 184 -16.04 -1.31 17.91
CA LYS A 184 -16.95 -0.27 17.39
C LYS A 184 -16.35 1.12 17.66
N LEU A 185 -16.48 1.98 16.67
CA LEU A 185 -16.17 3.40 16.75
C LEU A 185 -17.50 4.21 16.59
N ASP A 186 -17.45 5.50 16.85
CA ASP A 186 -18.62 6.37 16.71
C ASP A 186 -18.87 6.84 15.25
N LYS A 187 -17.86 6.69 14.37
CA LYS A 187 -17.89 7.10 12.97
C LYS A 187 -17.49 5.98 12.03
N GLY A 188 -17.88 6.10 10.76
CA GLY A 188 -17.53 5.13 9.72
C GLY A 188 -16.03 5.00 9.55
N VAL A 189 -15.55 3.76 9.50
CA VAL A 189 -14.12 3.44 9.37
C VAL A 189 -13.70 3.57 7.90
N ARG A 190 -12.74 4.45 7.66
CA ARG A 190 -12.14 4.76 6.37
C ARG A 190 -10.78 4.05 6.23
N PRO A 191 -9.89 4.47 5.32
CA PRO A 191 -8.55 3.87 5.24
C PRO A 191 -7.83 3.82 6.57
N MET A 192 -6.99 2.79 6.69
CA MET A 192 -6.20 2.53 7.88
C MET A 192 -4.74 2.25 7.50
N THR A 193 -3.87 2.34 8.50
CA THR A 193 -2.52 1.77 8.45
C THR A 193 -2.21 1.13 9.79
N ILE A 194 -1.25 0.20 9.79
CA ILE A 194 -0.92 -0.61 10.94
C ILE A 194 0.54 -0.35 11.33
N GLU A 195 0.75 0.09 12.56
CA GLU A 195 2.07 0.04 13.18
C GLU A 195 2.34 -1.37 13.65
N SER A 196 3.51 -1.89 13.33
CA SER A 196 3.93 -3.22 13.75
C SER A 196 5.07 -3.16 14.77
N ASN A 197 5.11 -4.15 15.64
CA ASN A 197 6.27 -4.46 16.47
C ASN A 197 7.44 -4.98 15.60
N PRO A 198 8.67 -5.06 16.12
CA PRO A 198 9.80 -5.61 15.38
C PRO A 198 9.61 -7.03 14.85
N ASP A 199 8.83 -7.86 15.54
CA ASP A 199 8.47 -9.23 15.11
C ASP A 199 7.38 -9.29 14.02
N GLY A 200 6.85 -8.14 13.62
CA GLY A 200 5.79 -8.01 12.63
C GLY A 200 4.38 -8.08 13.19
N SER A 201 4.20 -8.39 14.47
CA SER A 201 2.88 -8.36 15.11
C SER A 201 2.30 -6.95 15.14
N PRO A 202 0.98 -6.79 15.03
CA PRO A 202 0.35 -5.47 15.04
C PRO A 202 0.42 -4.83 16.43
N LYS A 203 0.70 -3.52 16.47
CA LYS A 203 0.79 -2.71 17.69
C LYS A 203 -0.37 -1.74 17.82
N ARG A 204 -0.51 -0.81 16.86
CA ARG A 204 -1.60 0.17 16.78
C ARG A 204 -2.19 0.19 15.38
N ILE A 205 -3.48 0.47 15.30
CA ILE A 205 -4.19 0.75 14.05
C ILE A 205 -4.48 2.24 14.03
N PHE A 206 -4.06 2.93 12.98
CA PHE A 206 -4.42 4.31 12.70
C PHE A 206 -5.53 4.32 11.67
N ALA A 207 -6.72 4.73 12.05
CA ALA A 207 -7.91 4.67 11.22
C ALA A 207 -8.46 6.06 10.93
N GLN A 208 -8.58 6.42 9.66
CA GLN A 208 -9.34 7.59 9.26
C GLN A 208 -10.84 7.32 9.42
N LEU A 209 -11.58 8.33 9.79
CA LEU A 209 -13.01 8.22 10.06
C LEU A 209 -13.81 9.15 9.16
N SER A 210 -15.04 8.77 8.84
CA SER A 210 -16.00 9.65 8.16
C SER A 210 -16.21 10.92 8.98
N ASP A 211 -16.29 12.07 8.31
CA ASP A 211 -16.51 13.39 8.92
C ASP A 211 -15.43 13.83 9.92
N LEU A 212 -14.25 13.20 9.88
CA LEU A 212 -13.08 13.61 10.64
C LEU A 212 -11.94 13.94 9.69
N ASN A 213 -11.51 15.19 9.67
CA ASN A 213 -10.22 15.55 9.10
C ASN A 213 -9.14 15.14 10.11
N GLY A 214 -8.71 13.89 10.06
CA GLY A 214 -7.84 13.30 11.07
C GLY A 214 -7.92 11.79 11.14
N PHE A 215 -7.57 11.23 12.29
CA PHE A 215 -7.52 9.79 12.51
C PHE A 215 -7.76 9.40 13.98
N ALA A 216 -8.30 8.20 14.17
CA ALA A 216 -8.35 7.52 15.46
C ALA A 216 -7.14 6.58 15.60
N VAL A 217 -6.75 6.30 16.83
CA VAL A 217 -5.70 5.36 17.21
C VAL A 217 -6.31 4.25 18.04
N VAL A 218 -6.25 3.02 17.54
CA VAL A 218 -6.73 1.84 18.24
C VAL A 218 -5.54 1.01 18.68
N ASP A 219 -5.46 0.71 19.98
CA ASP A 219 -4.49 -0.24 20.51
C ASP A 219 -4.93 -1.65 20.17
N PHE A 220 -4.06 -2.41 19.50
CA PHE A 220 -4.40 -3.74 19.01
C PHE A 220 -4.61 -4.74 20.14
N ALA A 221 -3.74 -4.72 21.15
CA ALA A 221 -3.82 -5.64 22.27
C ALA A 221 -4.98 -5.33 23.22
N ALA A 222 -5.19 -4.03 23.49
CA ALA A 222 -6.29 -3.57 24.34
C ALA A 222 -7.65 -3.58 23.62
N ARG A 223 -7.66 -3.72 22.27
CA ARG A 223 -8.86 -3.75 21.41
C ARG A 223 -9.77 -2.55 21.62
N LYS A 224 -9.20 -1.37 21.76
CA LYS A 224 -9.95 -0.13 22.01
C LYS A 224 -9.29 1.10 21.41
N GLU A 225 -10.09 2.12 21.10
CA GLU A 225 -9.60 3.45 20.76
C GLU A 225 -8.91 4.05 21.98
N ILE A 226 -7.67 4.54 21.80
CA ILE A 226 -6.86 5.15 22.87
C ILE A 226 -6.59 6.63 22.63
N ALA A 227 -6.75 7.11 21.38
CA ALA A 227 -6.59 8.51 21.03
C ALA A 227 -7.32 8.85 19.75
N ARG A 228 -7.61 10.13 19.56
CA ARG A 228 -8.16 10.70 18.32
C ARG A 228 -7.48 12.03 18.05
N ILE A 229 -6.97 12.18 16.83
CA ILE A 229 -6.23 13.36 16.39
C ILE A 229 -7.03 14.05 15.29
N SER A 230 -7.32 15.34 15.47
CA SER A 230 -7.82 16.20 14.39
C SER A 230 -6.65 16.93 13.75
N LEU A 231 -6.61 16.95 12.43
CA LEU A 231 -5.62 17.74 11.70
C LEU A 231 -5.91 19.23 11.88
N PRO A 232 -4.91 20.10 11.74
CA PRO A 232 -5.09 21.54 11.82
C PRO A 232 -6.17 22.04 10.86
N LYS A 233 -6.93 23.04 11.28
CA LYS A 233 -7.89 23.71 10.42
C LYS A 233 -7.14 24.57 9.41
N THR A 234 -7.57 24.49 8.15
CA THR A 234 -7.07 25.41 7.13
C THR A 234 -7.88 26.70 7.12
N THR A 235 -7.22 27.81 6.76
CA THR A 235 -7.87 29.05 6.36
C THR A 235 -8.06 29.15 4.84
N ALA A 236 -7.39 28.27 4.08
CA ALA A 236 -7.55 28.22 2.65
C ALA A 236 -8.87 27.56 2.27
N THR A 237 -9.53 28.11 1.26
CA THR A 237 -10.75 27.54 0.67
C THR A 237 -10.37 26.80 -0.60
N PHE A 238 -10.60 25.49 -0.62
CA PHE A 238 -10.45 24.68 -1.81
C PHE A 238 -11.81 24.16 -2.26
N GLU A 239 -12.09 24.27 -3.54
CA GLU A 239 -13.21 23.54 -4.11
C GLU A 239 -12.91 22.04 -4.06
N THR A 240 -13.87 21.25 -3.63
CA THR A 240 -13.79 19.79 -3.63
C THR A 240 -14.90 19.21 -4.50
N ASP A 241 -14.66 18.04 -5.07
CA ASP A 241 -15.67 17.29 -5.80
C ASP A 241 -16.22 16.17 -4.90
N PRO A 242 -17.42 16.34 -4.32
CA PRO A 242 -18.00 15.32 -3.43
C PRO A 242 -18.26 13.97 -4.10
N ALA A 243 -18.36 13.95 -5.43
CA ALA A 243 -18.52 12.70 -6.19
C ALA A 243 -17.25 11.86 -6.21
N ARG A 244 -16.08 12.49 -5.99
CA ARG A 244 -14.77 11.84 -6.02
C ARG A 244 -14.27 11.39 -4.67
N ASP A 245 -14.66 12.10 -3.62
CA ASP A 245 -14.38 11.70 -2.24
C ASP A 245 -15.38 12.32 -1.26
N THR A 246 -15.81 11.52 -0.29
CA THR A 246 -16.75 11.89 0.76
C THR A 246 -16.10 11.99 2.14
N SER A 247 -14.78 11.81 2.23
CA SER A 247 -14.02 11.84 3.49
C SER A 247 -13.02 12.99 3.49
N PRO A 248 -12.96 13.82 4.54
CA PRO A 248 -12.01 14.93 4.61
C PRO A 248 -10.55 14.47 4.66
N SER A 249 -10.30 13.23 5.10
CA SER A 249 -8.97 12.61 5.15
C SER A 249 -9.07 11.19 4.64
N HIS A 250 -8.18 10.78 3.72
CA HIS A 250 -8.33 9.49 3.03
C HIS A 250 -7.04 8.67 2.89
N GLY A 251 -5.86 9.29 2.73
CA GLY A 251 -4.58 8.58 2.68
C GLY A 251 -3.89 8.59 4.04
N ILE A 252 -3.43 7.44 4.51
CA ILE A 252 -2.69 7.31 5.75
C ILE A 252 -1.66 6.20 5.63
N GLY A 253 -0.42 6.44 6.08
CA GLY A 253 0.67 5.47 6.00
C GLY A 253 1.74 5.66 7.05
N VAL A 254 2.17 4.57 7.67
CA VAL A 254 3.36 4.50 8.52
C VAL A 254 4.59 4.39 7.63
N SER A 255 5.63 5.20 7.90
CA SER A 255 6.90 5.11 7.18
C SER A 255 7.57 3.74 7.40
N PRO A 256 8.34 3.23 6.42
CA PRO A 256 8.98 1.91 6.52
C PRO A 256 9.91 1.75 7.73
N ASP A 257 10.53 2.85 8.20
CA ASP A 257 11.38 2.87 9.39
C ASP A 257 10.60 2.90 10.73
N GLY A 258 9.26 2.98 10.66
CA GLY A 258 8.39 3.01 11.83
C GLY A 258 8.47 4.29 12.67
N LYS A 259 8.95 5.41 12.13
CA LYS A 259 9.13 6.65 12.89
C LYS A 259 8.05 7.68 12.67
N THR A 260 7.45 7.73 11.49
CA THR A 260 6.49 8.75 11.12
C THR A 260 5.19 8.18 10.57
N LEU A 261 4.11 8.94 10.76
CA LEU A 261 2.79 8.71 10.19
C LEU A 261 2.47 9.87 9.26
N TRP A 262 2.12 9.55 8.01
CA TRP A 262 1.76 10.52 6.99
C TRP A 262 0.26 10.45 6.71
N VAL A 263 -0.42 11.60 6.76
CA VAL A 263 -1.89 11.68 6.72
C VAL A 263 -2.32 12.74 5.73
N THR A 264 -3.08 12.38 4.71
CA THR A 264 -3.61 13.35 3.74
C THR A 264 -4.80 14.12 4.30
N SER A 265 -4.95 15.36 3.86
CA SER A 265 -6.11 16.21 4.14
C SER A 265 -6.61 16.83 2.84
N ILE A 266 -7.85 16.54 2.47
CA ILE A 266 -8.51 17.13 1.29
C ILE A 266 -8.82 18.61 1.52
N PRO A 267 -9.41 19.01 2.68
CA PRO A 267 -9.69 20.42 2.96
C PRO A 267 -8.45 21.32 3.01
N ASN A 268 -7.30 20.77 3.47
CA ASN A 268 -6.04 21.50 3.51
C ASN A 268 -5.26 21.39 2.18
N ASN A 269 -5.64 20.46 1.30
CA ASN A 269 -4.86 20.06 0.12
C ASN A 269 -3.39 19.80 0.46
N SER A 270 -3.17 19.05 1.54
CA SER A 270 -1.86 18.84 2.16
C SER A 270 -1.70 17.42 2.66
N VAL A 271 -0.46 17.08 3.01
CA VAL A 271 -0.10 15.90 3.78
C VAL A 271 0.57 16.33 5.07
N PHE A 272 0.05 15.85 6.20
CA PHE A 272 0.59 16.09 7.53
C PHE A 272 1.49 14.95 7.96
N VAL A 273 2.55 15.27 8.67
CA VAL A 273 3.52 14.31 9.18
C VAL A 273 3.50 14.33 10.71
N TYR A 274 3.35 13.15 11.31
CA TYR A 274 3.31 12.97 12.76
C TYR A 274 4.42 12.03 13.21
N SER A 275 4.97 12.29 14.40
CA SER A 275 5.84 11.35 15.11
C SER A 275 5.01 10.13 15.56
N LEU A 276 5.50 8.91 15.33
CA LEU A 276 4.85 7.71 15.88
C LEU A 276 5.07 7.53 17.38
N VAL A 277 6.07 8.20 17.97
CA VAL A 277 6.39 8.06 19.40
C VAL A 277 5.34 8.75 20.26
N ASP A 278 5.02 10.01 19.94
CA ASP A 278 4.16 10.86 20.79
C ASP A 278 3.00 11.52 20.02
N LEU A 279 2.83 11.19 18.76
CA LEU A 279 1.79 11.70 17.85
C LEU A 279 1.80 13.23 17.72
N LYS A 280 2.96 13.87 17.93
CA LYS A 280 3.12 15.29 17.64
C LYS A 280 3.31 15.53 16.16
N GLN A 281 2.71 16.60 15.64
CA GLN A 281 2.93 17.05 14.28
C GLN A 281 4.39 17.48 14.09
N LEU A 282 5.03 16.93 13.05
CA LEU A 282 6.40 17.26 12.66
C LEU A 282 6.45 18.25 11.49
N GLY A 283 5.43 18.22 10.63
CA GLY A 283 5.38 19.07 9.45
C GLY A 283 4.10 18.92 8.64
N GLU A 284 4.06 19.71 7.57
CA GLU A 284 2.99 19.72 6.57
C GLU A 284 3.62 19.95 5.20
N VAL A 285 3.13 19.24 4.18
CA VAL A 285 3.53 19.41 2.79
C VAL A 285 2.31 19.81 1.98
N ALA A 286 2.29 21.02 1.46
CA ALA A 286 1.25 21.47 0.54
C ALA A 286 1.35 20.71 -0.80
N LEU A 287 0.19 20.28 -1.29
CA LEU A 287 0.10 19.54 -2.55
C LEU A 287 -0.25 20.47 -3.71
N PRO A 288 0.06 20.08 -4.95
CA PRO A 288 -0.32 20.82 -6.13
C PRO A 288 -1.83 21.08 -6.18
N VAL A 289 -2.22 22.24 -6.69
CA VAL A 289 -3.63 22.63 -6.86
C VAL A 289 -3.97 22.67 -8.35
N LEU A 290 -5.19 22.29 -8.68
CA LEU A 290 -5.72 22.46 -10.03
C LEU A 290 -6.18 23.91 -10.17
N LYS A 291 -5.56 24.64 -11.11
CA LYS A 291 -5.91 26.03 -11.43
C LYS A 291 -6.75 26.07 -12.71
N ILE A 292 -7.97 26.55 -12.60
CA ILE A 292 -8.86 26.79 -13.73
C ILE A 292 -9.16 28.29 -13.77
N PRO A 293 -8.98 28.99 -14.92
CA PRO A 293 -9.29 30.40 -15.01
C PRO A 293 -10.70 30.72 -14.57
N GLY A 294 -10.88 31.73 -13.72
CA GLY A 294 -12.19 32.17 -13.19
C GLY A 294 -12.79 31.30 -12.08
N ARG A 295 -12.04 30.29 -11.58
CA ARG A 295 -12.46 29.48 -10.42
C ARG A 295 -11.48 29.64 -9.26
N GLU A 296 -11.95 29.33 -8.05
CA GLU A 296 -11.09 29.17 -6.88
C GLU A 296 -10.12 27.99 -7.09
N GLN A 297 -9.14 27.87 -6.20
CA GLN A 297 -8.21 26.73 -6.24
C GLN A 297 -8.95 25.44 -5.95
N ILE A 298 -8.79 24.45 -6.83
CA ILE A 298 -9.41 23.14 -6.67
C ILE A 298 -8.42 22.23 -5.98
N SER A 299 -8.86 21.54 -4.93
CA SER A 299 -8.06 20.52 -4.25
C SER A 299 -7.62 19.43 -5.24
N SER A 300 -6.39 18.97 -5.12
CA SER A 300 -5.94 17.77 -5.84
C SER A 300 -6.70 16.51 -5.45
N VAL A 301 -7.46 16.55 -4.35
CA VAL A 301 -8.12 15.41 -3.71
C VAL A 301 -7.10 14.32 -3.41
N PRO A 302 -6.14 14.59 -2.49
CA PRO A 302 -5.12 13.61 -2.12
C PRO A 302 -5.77 12.38 -1.49
N ASN A 303 -5.49 11.21 -2.05
CA ASN A 303 -6.28 10.03 -1.77
C ASN A 303 -5.45 8.95 -1.05
N TRP A 304 -4.59 8.21 -1.72
CA TRP A 304 -3.81 7.11 -1.14
C TRP A 304 -2.32 7.44 -1.08
N VAL A 305 -1.61 6.73 -0.20
CA VAL A 305 -0.17 6.91 -0.02
C VAL A 305 0.56 5.56 -0.08
N THR A 306 1.79 5.58 -0.60
CA THR A 306 2.75 4.48 -0.50
C THR A 306 4.16 5.02 -0.42
N PHE A 307 5.09 4.23 0.12
CA PHE A 307 6.49 4.61 0.27
C PHE A 307 7.39 3.77 -0.64
N THR A 308 8.54 4.31 -1.00
CA THR A 308 9.67 3.49 -1.42
C THR A 308 10.17 2.65 -0.24
N PRO A 309 10.75 1.46 -0.46
CA PRO A 309 11.16 0.56 0.63
C PRO A 309 12.21 1.17 1.56
N ASP A 310 13.06 2.07 1.04
CA ASP A 310 14.04 2.83 1.82
C ASP A 310 13.44 4.00 2.62
N GLY A 311 12.13 4.24 2.49
CA GLY A 311 11.41 5.31 3.16
C GLY A 311 11.72 6.72 2.71
N LYS A 312 12.58 6.92 1.69
CA LYS A 312 13.04 8.25 1.26
C LYS A 312 12.02 9.02 0.42
N THR A 313 11.08 8.32 -0.18
CA THR A 313 10.04 8.97 -0.99
C THR A 313 8.67 8.40 -0.64
N ILE A 314 7.71 9.29 -0.43
CA ILE A 314 6.28 8.93 -0.35
C ILE A 314 5.60 9.39 -1.63
N TYR A 315 4.71 8.54 -2.14
CA TYR A 315 3.88 8.81 -3.32
C TYR A 315 2.43 8.95 -2.90
N ILE A 316 1.76 9.96 -3.42
CA ILE A 316 0.37 10.32 -3.09
C ILE A 316 -0.43 10.42 -4.38
N SER A 317 -1.52 9.65 -4.48
CA SER A 317 -2.45 9.78 -5.60
C SER A 317 -3.35 11.00 -5.43
N ASN A 318 -3.50 11.79 -6.51
CA ASN A 318 -4.31 13.01 -6.54
C ASN A 318 -5.50 12.79 -7.47
N ALA A 319 -6.63 12.39 -6.90
CA ALA A 319 -7.79 11.90 -7.65
C ALA A 319 -8.41 12.95 -8.59
N ALA A 320 -8.35 14.23 -8.25
CA ALA A 320 -8.87 15.32 -9.09
C ALA A 320 -7.88 15.79 -10.16
N MET A 321 -6.58 15.50 -10.01
CA MET A 321 -5.53 16.04 -10.89
C MET A 321 -4.95 15.02 -11.86
N ARG A 322 -5.46 13.79 -11.93
CA ARG A 322 -4.87 12.72 -12.77
C ARG A 322 -3.36 12.62 -12.59
N SER A 323 -2.89 12.65 -11.36
CA SER A 323 -1.46 12.68 -11.06
C SER A 323 -1.13 11.96 -9.78
N VAL A 324 0.16 11.66 -9.62
CA VAL A 324 0.77 11.17 -8.39
C VAL A 324 1.86 12.17 -7.99
N THR A 325 1.84 12.62 -6.74
CA THR A 325 2.88 13.49 -6.19
C THR A 325 3.92 12.64 -5.45
N ALA A 326 5.19 12.78 -5.81
CA ALA A 326 6.33 12.22 -5.09
C ALA A 326 6.92 13.29 -4.16
N ILE A 327 7.10 12.95 -2.88
CA ILE A 327 7.63 13.84 -1.85
C ILE A 327 8.87 13.20 -1.23
N ASP A 328 9.92 13.98 -1.07
CA ASP A 328 11.09 13.60 -0.26
C ASP A 328 10.72 13.63 1.22
N THR A 329 10.89 12.51 1.91
CA THR A 329 10.42 12.38 3.29
C THR A 329 11.29 13.12 4.30
N ALA A 330 12.59 13.31 4.00
CA ALA A 330 13.53 13.97 4.90
C ALA A 330 13.38 15.49 4.84
N SER A 331 13.29 16.05 3.63
CA SER A 331 13.12 17.50 3.43
C SER A 331 11.66 17.96 3.46
N MET A 332 10.70 17.03 3.38
CA MET A 332 9.27 17.32 3.26
C MET A 332 8.96 18.23 2.05
N THR A 333 9.60 17.98 0.91
CA THR A 333 9.43 18.75 -0.32
C THR A 333 8.94 17.90 -1.48
N VAL A 334 8.12 18.50 -2.34
CA VAL A 334 7.65 17.85 -3.57
C VAL A 334 8.82 17.69 -4.54
N LYS A 335 9.10 16.44 -4.94
CA LYS A 335 10.14 16.08 -5.94
C LYS A 335 9.61 16.06 -7.35
N ALA A 336 8.41 15.53 -7.52
CA ALA A 336 7.79 15.38 -8.83
C ALA A 336 6.26 15.30 -8.74
N VAL A 337 5.60 15.67 -9.83
CA VAL A 337 4.18 15.41 -10.08
C VAL A 337 4.10 14.60 -11.36
N VAL A 338 3.70 13.34 -11.25
CA VAL A 338 3.69 12.36 -12.33
C VAL A 338 2.29 12.27 -12.91
N PRO A 339 2.07 12.62 -14.20
CA PRO A 339 0.78 12.43 -14.85
C PRO A 339 0.41 10.94 -14.93
N VAL A 340 -0.84 10.60 -14.61
CA VAL A 340 -1.40 9.24 -14.69
C VAL A 340 -2.81 9.27 -15.31
N GLY A 341 -3.55 8.17 -15.23
CA GLY A 341 -4.91 8.08 -15.75
C GLY A 341 -5.96 8.81 -14.90
N GLU A 342 -7.24 8.58 -15.22
CA GLU A 342 -8.36 9.27 -14.59
C GLU A 342 -8.69 8.71 -13.22
N VAL A 343 -8.90 9.61 -12.26
CA VAL A 343 -9.26 9.32 -10.88
C VAL A 343 -8.31 8.28 -10.26
N PRO A 344 -7.00 8.61 -10.14
CA PRO A 344 -6.06 7.71 -9.47
C PRO A 344 -6.49 7.53 -8.01
N LYS A 345 -6.62 6.27 -7.61
CA LYS A 345 -7.08 5.87 -6.27
C LYS A 345 -5.98 5.12 -5.55
N ARG A 346 -6.04 3.79 -5.53
CA ARG A 346 -5.07 2.97 -4.81
C ARG A 346 -3.68 3.10 -5.44
N ILE A 347 -2.72 3.20 -4.56
CA ILE A 347 -1.30 3.22 -4.94
C ILE A 347 -0.55 2.25 -4.02
N ASN A 348 0.32 1.45 -4.59
CA ASN A 348 1.08 0.47 -3.82
C ASN A 348 2.47 0.27 -4.44
N THR A 349 3.43 -0.15 -3.62
CA THR A 349 4.82 -0.36 -4.01
C THR A 349 5.10 -1.84 -4.16
N LEU A 350 5.62 -2.24 -5.32
CA LEU A 350 6.21 -3.55 -5.55
C LEU A 350 7.73 -3.46 -5.41
N VAL A 351 8.28 -4.43 -4.68
CA VAL A 351 9.72 -4.61 -4.49
C VAL A 351 10.10 -6.00 -4.97
N MET A 352 11.11 -6.09 -5.81
CA MET A 352 11.62 -7.36 -6.34
C MET A 352 13.15 -7.41 -6.19
N ASN A 353 13.64 -8.51 -5.69
CA ASN A 353 15.08 -8.82 -5.54
C ASN A 353 15.66 -9.50 -6.78
#